data_b5a99381dad2dc6f0910c6b8507b639f
#
_entry.id   b5a99381dad2dc6f0910c6b8507b639f
#
_cell.length_a   1.000
_cell.length_b   1.000
_cell.length_c   1.000
_cell.angle_alpha   90.00
_cell.angle_beta   90.00
_cell.angle_gamma   90.00
#
_symmetry.space_group_name_H-M   'P 1'
#
loop_
_entity.id
_entity.type
_entity.pdbx_description
1 polymer ?
#
loop_
_entity_poly.entity_id
_entity_poly.type
_entity_poly.pdbx_seq_one_letter_code
_entity_poly.pdbx_strand_id
1 'polypeptide(L)'
;KRLKSNFHMQIKRVVVTGLGALTPIGNNIQEYWSGLVNGVSGAAPITYFDATKFKTRFACELKNFNVTDFIDRKEARKMDRFTQYAMVATDEAIADSGLNSEDHNPDRIGVIWGSGIGGLETFQNEVLNFAAGDGSPRFNPFFIPKMIADIAPGQISIKHGFRGPNFATVSACASSSNAIIDSLNYIRLGQADAIVTGGSEAAVTIAGMGGFNAMHALSTRNDSPETASRPFDKDREGFVLGEGAGALILEEYEHAKARGAKIYAEVIGGGMSSDAHHITAPHPEGLGAKNVMLNCLRDAGIKPEDVDAINMHGTSTPLGDIAESKAILDVFGNHAYNININSTKSMTGHLLGAAGAIEAIASILAINNSEVPPTINHFTDDDQIDNKLNFTFNKAQKREVNIAISN
;
A
#
# COMPACT_ATOMS: atom_id res chain seq x y z
N LYS A 1 -45.88 -11.28 1.81
CA LYS A 1 -45.37 -12.66 1.94
C LYS A 1 -43.93 -12.54 2.43
N ARG A 2 -43.66 -12.87 3.71
CA ARG A 2 -42.31 -13.08 4.23
C ARG A 2 -41.77 -14.38 3.61
N LEU A 3 -40.78 -14.28 2.73
CA LEU A 3 -39.98 -15.42 2.34
C LEU A 3 -39.14 -15.82 3.56
N LYS A 4 -39.50 -16.91 4.23
CA LYS A 4 -38.63 -17.60 5.17
C LYS A 4 -37.64 -18.40 4.33
N SER A 5 -36.57 -17.77 3.86
CA SER A 5 -35.37 -18.51 3.45
C SER A 5 -34.41 -18.48 4.64
N ASN A 6 -34.20 -19.63 5.28
CA ASN A 6 -33.07 -19.86 6.15
C ASN A 6 -31.82 -19.98 5.26
N PHE A 7 -31.45 -18.91 4.57
CA PHE A 7 -30.17 -18.83 3.90
C PHE A 7 -29.13 -18.51 5.00
N HIS A 8 -28.54 -19.52 5.59
CA HIS A 8 -27.28 -19.39 6.28
C HIS A 8 -26.21 -19.25 5.21
N MET A 9 -25.86 -18.03 4.87
CA MET A 9 -24.70 -17.77 4.01
C MET A 9 -23.45 -18.12 4.82
N GLN A 10 -22.78 -19.20 4.44
CA GLN A 10 -21.50 -19.56 5.03
C GLN A 10 -20.43 -18.61 4.48
N ILE A 11 -19.85 -17.78 5.35
CA ILE A 11 -18.73 -16.91 4.99
C ILE A 11 -17.51 -17.77 4.68
N LYS A 12 -16.93 -17.57 3.49
CA LYS A 12 -15.76 -18.33 3.05
C LYS A 12 -14.47 -17.77 3.67
N ARG A 13 -13.50 -18.64 3.90
CA ARG A 13 -12.15 -18.26 4.32
C ARG A 13 -11.36 -17.76 3.12
N VAL A 14 -10.48 -16.78 3.34
CA VAL A 14 -9.69 -16.13 2.28
C VAL A 14 -8.22 -16.14 2.65
N VAL A 15 -7.40 -16.63 1.73
CA VAL A 15 -5.96 -16.78 1.91
C VAL A 15 -5.18 -16.02 0.85
N VAL A 16 -3.91 -15.74 1.16
CA VAL A 16 -2.97 -15.13 0.22
C VAL A 16 -2.13 -16.23 -0.41
N THR A 17 -2.18 -16.34 -1.74
CA THR A 17 -1.46 -17.39 -2.48
C THR A 17 -0.33 -16.87 -3.36
N GLY A 18 -0.25 -15.55 -3.57
CA GLY A 18 0.83 -14.93 -4.34
C GLY A 18 1.11 -13.52 -3.91
N LEU A 19 2.36 -13.10 -4.02
CA LEU A 19 2.87 -11.80 -3.65
C LEU A 19 3.74 -11.22 -4.77
N GLY A 20 3.68 -9.89 -4.97
CA GLY A 20 4.55 -9.16 -5.87
C GLY A 20 4.79 -7.75 -5.38
N ALA A 21 6.00 -7.24 -5.55
CA ALA A 21 6.39 -5.92 -5.05
C ALA A 21 7.34 -5.20 -6.01
N LEU A 22 7.10 -3.91 -6.18
CA LEU A 22 7.99 -2.98 -6.87
C LEU A 22 8.10 -1.73 -6.01
N THR A 23 9.25 -1.55 -5.33
CA THR A 23 9.41 -0.55 -4.28
C THR A 23 10.75 0.19 -4.39
N PRO A 24 10.92 1.34 -3.74
CA PRO A 24 12.20 2.07 -3.71
C PRO A 24 13.38 1.30 -3.10
N ILE A 25 13.12 0.19 -2.40
CA ILE A 25 14.13 -0.64 -1.72
C ILE A 25 14.20 -2.07 -2.24
N GLY A 26 13.51 -2.38 -3.33
CA GLY A 26 13.56 -3.68 -3.99
C GLY A 26 12.52 -3.79 -5.10
N ASN A 27 12.91 -4.40 -6.22
CA ASN A 27 12.11 -4.52 -7.43
C ASN A 27 11.37 -5.88 -7.53
N ASN A 28 11.42 -6.67 -6.49
CA ASN A 28 10.69 -7.94 -6.30
C ASN A 28 10.54 -8.23 -4.80
N ILE A 29 9.78 -9.27 -4.46
CA ILE A 29 9.51 -9.66 -3.07
C ILE A 29 10.77 -9.97 -2.27
N GLN A 30 11.75 -10.63 -2.86
CA GLN A 30 12.98 -11.02 -2.17
C GLN A 30 13.84 -9.81 -1.85
N GLU A 31 14.03 -8.90 -2.81
CA GLU A 31 14.77 -7.65 -2.61
C GLU A 31 14.04 -6.74 -1.62
N TYR A 32 12.72 -6.62 -1.75
CA TYR A 32 11.91 -5.82 -0.83
C TYR A 32 12.06 -6.31 0.61
N TRP A 33 11.90 -7.63 0.85
CA TRP A 33 12.10 -8.18 2.18
C TRP A 33 13.51 -7.97 2.72
N SER A 34 14.53 -8.21 1.89
CA SER A 34 15.92 -7.94 2.26
C SER A 34 16.14 -6.46 2.61
N GLY A 35 15.61 -5.54 1.81
CA GLY A 35 15.66 -4.11 2.09
C GLY A 35 15.01 -3.73 3.42
N LEU A 36 13.83 -4.31 3.70
CA LEU A 36 13.11 -4.10 4.96
C LEU A 36 13.92 -4.56 6.18
N VAL A 37 14.39 -5.80 6.20
CA VAL A 37 15.09 -6.36 7.36
C VAL A 37 16.42 -5.67 7.63
N ASN A 38 17.11 -5.25 6.56
CA ASN A 38 18.38 -4.54 6.67
C ASN A 38 18.25 -3.03 6.92
N GLY A 39 17.01 -2.51 7.01
CA GLY A 39 16.78 -1.09 7.29
C GLY A 39 17.25 -0.15 6.18
N VAL A 40 17.05 -0.52 4.91
CA VAL A 40 17.54 0.28 3.77
C VAL A 40 16.61 1.47 3.55
N SER A 41 17.17 2.69 3.51
CA SER A 41 16.43 3.89 3.12
C SER A 41 16.31 4.00 1.60
N GLY A 42 15.09 4.17 1.10
CA GLY A 42 14.81 4.42 -0.32
C GLY A 42 14.98 5.88 -0.74
N ALA A 43 15.08 6.80 0.22
CA ALA A 43 15.12 8.23 -0.07
C ALA A 43 16.44 8.66 -0.71
N ALA A 44 16.35 9.44 -1.79
CA ALA A 44 17.48 9.98 -2.54
C ALA A 44 17.08 11.28 -3.25
N PRO A 45 18.03 12.10 -3.73
CA PRO A 45 17.70 13.24 -4.58
C PRO A 45 16.86 12.85 -5.79
N ILE A 46 15.87 13.68 -6.14
CA ILE A 46 14.98 13.46 -7.30
C ILE A 46 15.80 13.46 -8.59
N THR A 47 15.55 12.45 -9.44
CA THR A 47 16.21 12.28 -10.73
C THR A 47 15.28 12.53 -11.92
N TYR A 48 13.98 12.49 -11.76
CA TYR A 48 13.00 12.57 -12.86
C TYR A 48 12.82 13.97 -13.45
N PHE A 49 13.17 15.02 -12.69
CA PHE A 49 13.09 16.41 -13.13
C PHE A 49 14.01 17.31 -12.31
N ASP A 50 14.24 18.53 -12.77
CA ASP A 50 15.00 19.54 -12.01
C ASP A 50 14.21 20.02 -10.79
N ALA A 51 14.60 19.57 -9.61
CA ALA A 51 13.97 19.89 -8.33
C ALA A 51 14.62 21.09 -7.61
N THR A 52 15.58 21.82 -8.21
CA THR A 52 16.36 22.88 -7.53
C THR A 52 15.51 24.00 -6.96
N LYS A 53 14.35 24.27 -7.56
CA LYS A 53 13.38 25.30 -7.12
C LYS A 53 12.36 24.80 -6.11
N PHE A 54 12.35 23.50 -5.78
CA PHE A 54 11.41 22.90 -4.85
C PHE A 54 11.91 22.99 -3.41
N LYS A 55 10.98 23.10 -2.45
CA LYS A 55 11.31 23.04 -1.02
C LYS A 55 11.85 21.67 -0.65
N THR A 56 11.24 20.61 -1.16
CA THR A 56 11.70 19.22 -1.04
C THR A 56 12.31 18.78 -2.36
N ARG A 57 13.57 18.31 -2.32
CA ARG A 57 14.35 17.95 -3.51
C ARG A 57 14.72 16.46 -3.55
N PHE A 58 14.07 15.66 -2.74
CA PHE A 58 14.29 14.22 -2.64
C PHE A 58 12.96 13.47 -2.58
N ALA A 59 13.00 12.20 -2.91
CA ALA A 59 11.86 11.28 -2.88
C ALA A 59 12.37 9.83 -2.80
N CYS A 60 11.48 8.89 -2.60
CA CYS A 60 11.75 7.46 -2.73
C CYS A 60 11.32 7.00 -4.13
N GLU A 61 12.16 7.28 -5.14
CA GLU A 61 11.99 6.81 -6.51
C GLU A 61 12.39 5.33 -6.62
N LEU A 62 11.83 4.61 -7.60
CA LEU A 62 12.31 3.27 -7.97
C LEU A 62 13.76 3.33 -8.43
N LYS A 63 14.56 2.35 -8.04
CA LYS A 63 15.98 2.27 -8.36
C LYS A 63 16.26 1.10 -9.30
N ASN A 64 17.17 1.32 -10.26
CA ASN A 64 17.58 0.28 -11.21
C ASN A 64 16.40 -0.40 -11.93
N PHE A 65 15.32 0.36 -12.17
CA PHE A 65 14.11 -0.11 -12.81
C PHE A 65 14.01 0.44 -14.25
N ASN A 66 13.87 -0.48 -15.19
CA ASN A 66 13.55 -0.14 -16.58
C ASN A 66 12.33 -0.94 -17.00
N VAL A 67 11.23 -0.25 -17.30
CA VAL A 67 9.96 -0.89 -17.65
C VAL A 67 10.06 -1.81 -18.86
N THR A 68 10.98 -1.54 -19.81
CA THR A 68 11.13 -2.35 -21.03
C THR A 68 11.76 -3.73 -20.79
N ASP A 69 12.25 -3.99 -19.58
CA ASP A 69 12.71 -5.32 -19.19
C ASP A 69 11.53 -6.25 -18.82
N PHE A 70 10.34 -5.66 -18.58
CA PHE A 70 9.13 -6.36 -18.14
C PHE A 70 7.96 -6.24 -19.13
N ILE A 71 7.82 -5.10 -19.80
CA ILE A 71 6.70 -4.79 -20.68
C ILE A 71 7.23 -4.34 -22.05
N ASP A 72 6.62 -4.88 -23.14
CA ASP A 72 6.96 -4.43 -24.49
C ASP A 72 6.90 -2.90 -24.60
N ARG A 73 7.86 -2.32 -25.28
CA ARG A 73 8.00 -0.85 -25.42
C ARG A 73 6.78 -0.17 -26.01
N LYS A 74 6.05 -0.83 -26.93
CA LYS A 74 4.84 -0.25 -27.55
C LYS A 74 3.68 -0.27 -26.55
N GLU A 75 3.57 -1.34 -25.76
CA GLU A 75 2.54 -1.44 -24.72
C GLU A 75 2.83 -0.48 -23.56
N ALA A 76 4.07 -0.39 -23.09
CA ALA A 76 4.46 0.54 -22.03
C ALA A 76 4.11 2.01 -22.37
N ARG A 77 4.24 2.43 -23.63
CA ARG A 77 3.86 3.79 -24.07
C ARG A 77 2.37 4.10 -23.98
N LYS A 78 1.52 3.09 -23.92
CA LYS A 78 0.07 3.23 -23.76
C LYS A 78 -0.35 3.35 -22.31
N MET A 79 0.57 3.24 -21.35
CA MET A 79 0.34 3.23 -19.92
C MET A 79 1.06 4.41 -19.26
N ASP A 80 0.44 4.98 -18.22
CA ASP A 80 1.15 5.83 -17.26
C ASP A 80 2.02 4.96 -16.34
N ARG A 81 2.99 5.56 -15.66
CA ARG A 81 3.92 4.84 -14.77
C ARG A 81 3.19 4.03 -13.68
N PHE A 82 2.14 4.59 -13.08
CA PHE A 82 1.40 3.85 -12.03
C PHE A 82 0.80 2.54 -12.56
N THR A 83 0.31 2.52 -13.81
CA THR A 83 -0.18 1.30 -14.46
C THR A 83 0.97 0.36 -14.82
N GLN A 84 2.11 0.88 -15.28
CA GLN A 84 3.29 0.05 -15.55
C GLN A 84 3.76 -0.66 -14.27
N TYR A 85 3.79 0.04 -13.13
CA TYR A 85 4.15 -0.54 -11.83
C TYR A 85 3.15 -1.61 -11.39
N ALA A 86 1.85 -1.36 -11.57
CA ALA A 86 0.80 -2.34 -11.32
C ALA A 86 1.04 -3.64 -12.11
N MET A 87 1.32 -3.52 -13.41
CA MET A 87 1.56 -4.68 -14.27
C MET A 87 2.76 -5.51 -13.81
N VAL A 88 3.88 -4.85 -13.46
CA VAL A 88 5.10 -5.55 -13.03
C VAL A 88 4.88 -6.30 -11.71
N ALA A 89 4.33 -5.64 -10.69
CA ALA A 89 4.06 -6.28 -9.41
C ALA A 89 3.02 -7.41 -9.54
N THR A 90 2.02 -7.22 -10.39
CA THR A 90 0.98 -8.24 -10.63
C THR A 90 1.54 -9.47 -11.35
N ASP A 91 2.42 -9.28 -12.33
CA ASP A 91 3.06 -10.42 -13.03
C ASP A 91 3.85 -11.30 -12.05
N GLU A 92 4.58 -10.70 -11.11
CA GLU A 92 5.27 -11.43 -10.06
C GLU A 92 4.28 -12.20 -9.16
N ALA A 93 3.22 -11.54 -8.67
CA ALA A 93 2.23 -12.17 -7.80
C ALA A 93 1.49 -13.33 -8.47
N ILE A 94 1.13 -13.18 -9.75
CA ILE A 94 0.47 -14.24 -10.53
C ILE A 94 1.42 -15.40 -10.75
N ALA A 95 2.68 -15.13 -11.12
CA ALA A 95 3.69 -16.18 -11.28
C ALA A 95 3.95 -16.93 -9.98
N ASP A 96 4.04 -16.22 -8.85
CA ASP A 96 4.24 -16.81 -7.52
C ASP A 96 3.05 -17.69 -7.10
N SER A 97 1.82 -17.27 -7.39
CA SER A 97 0.61 -18.02 -7.06
C SER A 97 0.35 -19.21 -7.97
N GLY A 98 0.88 -19.21 -9.21
CA GLY A 98 0.52 -20.16 -10.26
C GLY A 98 -0.92 -20.03 -10.78
N LEU A 99 -1.63 -18.94 -10.45
CA LEU A 99 -2.98 -18.69 -10.93
C LEU A 99 -2.97 -18.27 -12.41
N ASN A 100 -3.81 -18.89 -13.25
CA ASN A 100 -3.92 -18.56 -14.66
C ASN A 100 -5.36 -18.74 -15.16
N SER A 101 -5.70 -18.20 -16.33
CA SER A 101 -7.02 -18.29 -16.95
C SER A 101 -7.27 -19.55 -17.76
N GLU A 102 -6.24 -20.38 -17.97
CA GLU A 102 -6.37 -21.63 -18.76
C GLU A 102 -6.87 -22.79 -17.89
N ASP A 103 -6.33 -22.90 -16.66
CA ASP A 103 -6.63 -23.97 -15.73
C ASP A 103 -7.77 -23.63 -14.76
N HIS A 104 -8.18 -22.35 -14.69
CA HIS A 104 -9.18 -21.86 -13.72
C HIS A 104 -10.27 -21.08 -14.45
N ASN A 105 -11.48 -21.05 -13.86
CA ASN A 105 -12.58 -20.29 -14.43
C ASN A 105 -12.31 -18.77 -14.42
N PRO A 106 -11.99 -18.14 -15.55
CA PRO A 106 -11.63 -16.72 -15.59
C PRO A 106 -12.77 -15.77 -15.20
N ASP A 107 -14.03 -16.21 -15.29
CA ASP A 107 -15.19 -15.43 -14.89
C ASP A 107 -15.32 -15.34 -13.34
N ARG A 108 -14.53 -16.15 -12.63
CA ARG A 108 -14.46 -16.19 -11.17
C ARG A 108 -13.19 -15.57 -10.61
N ILE A 109 -12.29 -15.06 -11.48
CA ILE A 109 -11.07 -14.36 -11.09
C ILE A 109 -11.24 -12.86 -11.35
N GLY A 110 -11.24 -12.07 -10.29
CA GLY A 110 -11.41 -10.61 -10.35
C GLY A 110 -10.10 -9.85 -10.26
N VAL A 111 -10.19 -8.52 -10.49
CA VAL A 111 -9.09 -7.58 -10.24
C VAL A 111 -9.66 -6.34 -9.55
N ILE A 112 -9.24 -6.07 -8.31
CA ILE A 112 -9.62 -4.88 -7.53
C ILE A 112 -8.34 -4.19 -7.11
N TRP A 113 -8.14 -2.94 -7.55
CA TRP A 113 -6.85 -2.28 -7.49
C TRP A 113 -6.94 -0.87 -6.91
N GLY A 114 -6.02 -0.52 -6.00
CA GLY A 114 -5.97 0.80 -5.38
C GLY A 114 -5.03 1.76 -6.09
N SER A 115 -5.45 3.00 -6.30
CA SER A 115 -4.58 4.11 -6.68
C SER A 115 -5.19 5.41 -6.15
N GLY A 116 -4.38 6.23 -5.49
CA GLY A 116 -4.86 7.47 -4.88
C GLY A 116 -5.08 8.59 -5.88
N ILE A 117 -4.24 8.68 -6.91
CA ILE A 117 -4.21 9.79 -7.87
C ILE A 117 -4.36 9.31 -9.32
N GLY A 118 -3.83 8.13 -9.65
CA GLY A 118 -3.81 7.64 -11.04
C GLY A 118 -2.72 8.30 -11.88
N GLY A 119 -2.98 8.52 -13.16
CA GLY A 119 -2.01 8.97 -14.17
C GLY A 119 -1.64 10.45 -14.11
N LEU A 120 -1.12 10.91 -12.97
CA LEU A 120 -0.77 12.31 -12.74
C LEU A 120 0.31 12.82 -13.70
N GLU A 121 1.31 12.00 -14.02
CA GLU A 121 2.36 12.38 -14.97
C GLU A 121 1.79 12.59 -16.38
N THR A 122 0.93 11.69 -16.81
CA THR A 122 0.24 11.82 -18.10
C THR A 122 -0.59 13.10 -18.15
N PHE A 123 -1.39 13.37 -17.11
CA PHE A 123 -2.18 14.60 -17.02
C PHE A 123 -1.30 15.83 -17.11
N GLN A 124 -0.27 15.93 -16.28
CA GLN A 124 0.69 17.03 -16.25
C GLN A 124 1.29 17.28 -17.64
N ASN A 125 1.81 16.23 -18.31
CA ASN A 125 2.51 16.37 -19.57
C ASN A 125 1.58 16.77 -20.72
N GLU A 126 0.37 16.23 -20.78
CA GLU A 126 -0.61 16.61 -21.81
C GLU A 126 -1.07 18.06 -21.65
N VAL A 127 -1.29 18.54 -20.42
CA VAL A 127 -1.66 19.93 -20.14
C VAL A 127 -0.51 20.90 -20.45
N LEU A 128 0.72 20.56 -20.09
CA LEU A 128 1.91 21.38 -20.40
C LEU A 128 2.16 21.45 -21.91
N ASN A 129 2.03 20.34 -22.62
CA ASN A 129 2.18 20.30 -24.09
C ASN A 129 1.10 21.16 -24.78
N PHE A 130 -0.15 21.08 -24.31
CA PHE A 130 -1.22 21.93 -24.84
C PHE A 130 -0.94 23.41 -24.58
N ALA A 131 -0.50 23.76 -23.36
CA ALA A 131 -0.22 25.16 -22.99
C ALA A 131 0.98 25.75 -23.75
N ALA A 132 1.95 24.93 -24.14
CA ALA A 132 3.10 25.35 -24.93
C ALA A 132 2.84 25.38 -26.45
N GLY A 133 1.68 24.88 -26.89
CA GLY A 133 1.30 24.78 -28.30
C GLY A 133 0.60 26.03 -28.85
N ASP A 134 -0.04 25.89 -30.00
CA ASP A 134 -0.76 26.94 -30.73
C ASP A 134 -2.24 27.11 -30.29
N GLY A 135 -2.67 26.46 -29.19
CA GLY A 135 -4.04 26.43 -28.71
C GLY A 135 -4.93 25.38 -29.41
N SER A 136 -4.40 24.63 -30.37
CA SER A 136 -5.14 23.51 -30.99
C SER A 136 -5.23 22.35 -30.00
N PRO A 137 -6.41 21.76 -29.74
CA PRO A 137 -6.58 20.67 -28.76
C PRO A 137 -6.09 19.32 -29.31
N ARG A 138 -4.79 19.20 -29.49
CA ARG A 138 -4.12 17.97 -29.98
C ARG A 138 -3.61 17.17 -28.81
N PHE A 139 -4.49 16.37 -28.20
CA PHE A 139 -4.14 15.44 -27.12
C PHE A 139 -3.82 14.05 -27.62
N ASN A 140 -3.03 13.30 -26.86
CA ASN A 140 -2.77 11.90 -27.13
C ASN A 140 -4.09 11.10 -27.08
N PRO A 141 -4.41 10.22 -28.06
CA PRO A 141 -5.61 9.39 -28.04
C PRO A 141 -5.74 8.52 -26.77
N PHE A 142 -4.62 8.20 -26.13
CA PHE A 142 -4.58 7.43 -24.87
C PHE A 142 -4.60 8.32 -23.62
N PHE A 143 -4.75 9.64 -23.75
CA PHE A 143 -4.70 10.56 -22.61
C PHE A 143 -5.65 10.15 -21.47
N ILE A 144 -6.95 10.07 -21.76
CA ILE A 144 -7.94 9.71 -20.76
C ILE A 144 -7.74 8.27 -20.24
N PRO A 145 -7.59 7.25 -21.10
CA PRO A 145 -7.30 5.89 -20.64
C PRO A 145 -6.05 5.78 -19.76
N LYS A 146 -4.99 6.53 -20.05
CA LYS A 146 -3.76 6.51 -19.23
C LYS A 146 -3.94 7.20 -17.88
N MET A 147 -4.85 8.18 -17.79
CA MET A 147 -5.00 9.02 -16.61
C MET A 147 -5.87 8.39 -15.53
N ILE A 148 -6.95 7.72 -15.90
CA ILE A 148 -7.93 7.19 -14.94
C ILE A 148 -7.36 6.02 -14.11
N ALA A 149 -7.67 6.02 -12.81
CA ALA A 149 -7.19 4.97 -11.89
C ALA A 149 -7.68 3.56 -12.28
N ASP A 150 -8.86 3.48 -12.87
CA ASP A 150 -9.52 2.24 -13.30
C ASP A 150 -8.79 1.49 -14.43
N ILE A 151 -7.87 2.14 -15.12
CA ILE A 151 -7.12 1.49 -16.21
C ILE A 151 -6.16 0.41 -15.70
N ALA A 152 -5.63 0.52 -14.48
CA ALA A 152 -4.72 -0.46 -13.94
C ALA A 152 -5.39 -1.83 -13.79
N PRO A 153 -6.54 -2.00 -13.07
CA PRO A 153 -7.25 -3.27 -13.06
C PRO A 153 -7.71 -3.71 -14.43
N GLY A 154 -8.10 -2.78 -15.32
CA GLY A 154 -8.46 -3.08 -16.70
C GLY A 154 -7.32 -3.71 -17.50
N GLN A 155 -6.11 -3.15 -17.44
CA GLN A 155 -4.94 -3.68 -18.15
C GLN A 155 -4.50 -5.05 -17.60
N ILE A 156 -4.56 -5.24 -16.27
CA ILE A 156 -4.28 -6.53 -15.63
C ILE A 156 -5.27 -7.60 -16.16
N SER A 157 -6.57 -7.28 -16.16
CA SER A 157 -7.61 -8.17 -16.67
C SER A 157 -7.38 -8.55 -18.14
N ILE A 158 -7.07 -7.58 -19.00
CA ILE A 158 -6.82 -7.80 -20.42
C ILE A 158 -5.64 -8.74 -20.63
N LYS A 159 -4.53 -8.48 -19.91
CA LYS A 159 -3.30 -9.26 -20.05
C LYS A 159 -3.47 -10.73 -19.64
N HIS A 160 -4.17 -10.96 -18.51
CA HIS A 160 -4.28 -12.30 -17.91
C HIS A 160 -5.59 -13.02 -18.23
N GLY A 161 -6.50 -12.36 -18.96
CA GLY A 161 -7.78 -12.95 -19.36
C GLY A 161 -8.78 -13.10 -18.21
N PHE A 162 -8.63 -12.37 -17.09
CA PHE A 162 -9.52 -12.45 -15.94
C PHE A 162 -10.79 -11.62 -16.17
N ARG A 163 -11.97 -12.19 -15.92
CA ARG A 163 -13.27 -11.61 -16.28
C ARG A 163 -14.25 -11.52 -15.10
N GLY A 164 -13.78 -11.75 -13.87
CA GLY A 164 -14.54 -11.53 -12.65
C GLY A 164 -14.71 -10.03 -12.31
N PRO A 165 -15.09 -9.69 -11.07
CA PRO A 165 -15.23 -8.29 -10.64
C PRO A 165 -13.99 -7.46 -10.96
N ASN A 166 -14.19 -6.26 -11.56
CA ASN A 166 -13.06 -5.40 -11.96
C ASN A 166 -13.41 -3.94 -11.70
N PHE A 167 -12.65 -3.29 -10.82
CA PHE A 167 -12.77 -1.86 -10.52
C PHE A 167 -11.57 -1.33 -9.72
N ALA A 168 -11.44 0.00 -9.67
CA ALA A 168 -10.45 0.67 -8.83
C ALA A 168 -11.09 1.21 -7.54
N THR A 169 -10.32 1.17 -6.44
CA THR A 169 -10.62 1.89 -5.20
C THR A 169 -9.79 3.18 -5.13
N VAL A 170 -10.45 4.28 -4.77
CA VAL A 170 -9.81 5.59 -4.63
C VAL A 170 -10.18 6.18 -3.27
N SER A 171 -9.27 6.09 -2.32
CA SER A 171 -9.40 6.59 -0.95
C SER A 171 -8.06 7.10 -0.41
N ALA A 172 -7.38 7.90 -1.24
CA ALA A 172 -6.06 8.47 -0.94
C ALA A 172 -5.06 7.37 -0.47
N CYS A 173 -4.43 7.56 0.69
CA CYS A 173 -3.43 6.63 1.22
C CYS A 173 -3.99 5.24 1.57
N ALA A 174 -5.31 5.11 1.78
CA ALA A 174 -5.99 3.85 2.10
C ALA A 174 -6.46 3.07 0.86
N SER A 175 -6.17 3.55 -0.37
CA SER A 175 -6.74 2.96 -1.59
C SER A 175 -6.45 1.46 -1.70
N SER A 176 -5.22 1.03 -1.55
CA SER A 176 -4.89 -0.41 -1.65
C SER A 176 -5.37 -1.23 -0.44
N SER A 177 -5.40 -0.66 0.76
CA SER A 177 -6.03 -1.33 1.92
C SER A 177 -7.50 -1.59 1.65
N ASN A 178 -8.24 -0.62 1.09
CA ASN A 178 -9.64 -0.80 0.71
C ASN A 178 -9.80 -1.80 -0.43
N ALA A 179 -8.88 -1.82 -1.42
CA ALA A 179 -8.88 -2.85 -2.46
C ALA A 179 -8.78 -4.27 -1.87
N ILE A 180 -7.90 -4.46 -0.88
CA ILE A 180 -7.72 -5.74 -0.18
C ILE A 180 -8.99 -6.10 0.61
N ILE A 181 -9.60 -5.15 1.33
CA ILE A 181 -10.83 -5.36 2.09
C ILE A 181 -12.01 -5.69 1.18
N ASP A 182 -12.17 -4.98 0.08
CA ASP A 182 -13.22 -5.27 -0.90
C ASP A 182 -13.02 -6.65 -1.51
N SER A 183 -11.78 -7.01 -1.89
CA SER A 183 -11.45 -8.34 -2.41
C SER A 183 -11.76 -9.45 -1.40
N LEU A 184 -11.40 -9.25 -0.12
CA LEU A 184 -11.78 -10.14 0.97
C LEU A 184 -13.30 -10.35 1.01
N ASN A 185 -14.08 -9.28 0.95
CA ASN A 185 -15.53 -9.34 1.03
C ASN A 185 -16.18 -10.01 -0.20
N TYR A 186 -15.69 -9.74 -1.41
CA TYR A 186 -16.17 -10.40 -2.63
C TYR A 186 -15.97 -11.92 -2.58
N ILE A 187 -14.79 -12.37 -2.10
CA ILE A 187 -14.49 -13.80 -1.97
C ILE A 187 -15.30 -14.42 -0.82
N ARG A 188 -15.37 -13.78 0.35
CA ARG A 188 -16.16 -14.22 1.51
C ARG A 188 -17.63 -14.47 1.14
N LEU A 189 -18.20 -13.59 0.29
CA LEU A 189 -19.57 -13.68 -0.18
C LEU A 189 -19.75 -14.63 -1.38
N GLY A 190 -18.71 -15.30 -1.84
CA GLY A 190 -18.74 -16.24 -2.95
C GLY A 190 -18.95 -15.60 -4.32
N GLN A 191 -18.67 -14.30 -4.48
CA GLN A 191 -18.80 -13.59 -5.74
C GLN A 191 -17.57 -13.77 -6.66
N ALA A 192 -16.42 -14.16 -6.09
CA ALA A 192 -15.22 -14.55 -6.80
C ALA A 192 -14.58 -15.74 -6.08
N ASP A 193 -13.73 -16.50 -6.78
CA ASP A 193 -12.91 -17.57 -6.20
C ASP A 193 -11.48 -17.07 -5.95
N ALA A 194 -11.01 -16.14 -6.78
CA ALA A 194 -9.75 -15.45 -6.57
C ALA A 194 -9.84 -13.99 -7.03
N ILE A 195 -9.03 -13.12 -6.43
CA ILE A 195 -8.92 -11.71 -6.83
C ILE A 195 -7.45 -11.29 -6.78
N VAL A 196 -6.98 -10.71 -7.88
CA VAL A 196 -5.75 -9.95 -7.94
C VAL A 196 -6.03 -8.58 -7.31
N THR A 197 -5.36 -8.26 -6.22
CA THR A 197 -5.58 -7.02 -5.48
C THR A 197 -4.27 -6.38 -5.07
N GLY A 198 -4.34 -5.14 -4.66
CA GLY A 198 -3.19 -4.36 -4.25
C GLY A 198 -3.31 -2.90 -4.65
N GLY A 199 -2.21 -2.27 -5.00
CA GLY A 199 -2.24 -0.88 -5.45
C GLY A 199 -0.91 -0.40 -6.02
N SER A 200 -0.99 0.69 -6.77
CA SER A 200 0.16 1.33 -7.39
C SER A 200 0.03 2.84 -7.41
N GLU A 201 1.16 3.54 -7.31
CA GLU A 201 1.21 5.00 -7.39
C GLU A 201 2.52 5.48 -8.00
N ALA A 202 2.46 6.56 -8.80
CA ALA A 202 3.61 7.18 -9.44
C ALA A 202 3.50 8.72 -9.36
N ALA A 203 3.43 9.24 -8.13
CA ALA A 203 3.17 10.66 -7.87
C ALA A 203 4.44 11.52 -7.77
N VAL A 204 5.65 10.94 -7.94
CA VAL A 204 6.91 11.71 -7.96
C VAL A 204 7.01 12.44 -9.31
N THR A 205 6.29 13.56 -9.41
CA THR A 205 6.16 14.44 -10.57
C THR A 205 6.28 15.89 -10.13
N ILE A 206 6.43 16.82 -11.07
CA ILE A 206 6.42 18.25 -10.78
C ILE A 206 5.13 18.65 -10.06
N ALA A 207 3.97 18.20 -10.56
CA ALA A 207 2.67 18.50 -9.98
C ALA A 207 2.49 17.86 -8.59
N GLY A 208 2.87 16.59 -8.42
CA GLY A 208 2.76 15.87 -7.16
C GLY A 208 3.65 16.48 -6.08
N MET A 209 4.93 16.65 -6.36
CA MET A 209 5.87 17.28 -5.42
C MET A 209 5.48 18.73 -5.11
N GLY A 210 5.07 19.50 -6.13
CA GLY A 210 4.62 20.89 -5.96
C GLY A 210 3.37 20.99 -5.10
N GLY A 211 2.39 20.11 -5.33
CA GLY A 211 1.13 20.06 -4.56
C GLY A 211 1.36 19.72 -3.08
N PHE A 212 2.12 18.68 -2.79
CA PHE A 212 2.43 18.30 -1.40
C PHE A 212 3.35 19.31 -0.70
N ASN A 213 4.28 19.96 -1.42
CA ASN A 213 5.05 21.11 -0.88
C ASN A 213 4.14 22.28 -0.51
N ALA A 214 3.13 22.59 -1.32
CA ALA A 214 2.17 23.66 -1.04
C ALA A 214 1.32 23.38 0.22
N MET A 215 1.05 22.09 0.50
CA MET A 215 0.37 21.64 1.71
C MET A 215 1.28 21.60 2.96
N HIS A 216 2.58 21.87 2.81
CA HIS A 216 3.58 21.69 3.88
C HIS A 216 3.59 20.27 4.48
N ALA A 217 3.29 19.27 3.67
CA ALA A 217 3.17 17.89 4.12
C ALA A 217 4.49 17.08 4.00
N LEU A 218 5.41 17.54 3.14
CA LEU A 218 6.69 16.86 2.90
C LEU A 218 7.79 17.36 3.84
N SER A 219 8.69 16.45 4.24
CA SER A 219 9.96 16.81 4.85
C SER A 219 10.80 17.68 3.90
N THR A 220 11.51 18.63 4.45
CA THR A 220 12.44 19.52 3.73
C THR A 220 13.91 19.27 4.08
N ARG A 221 14.20 18.12 4.69
CA ARG A 221 15.56 17.70 5.12
C ARG A 221 16.43 17.32 3.93
N ASN A 222 16.72 18.31 3.08
CA ASN A 222 17.48 18.12 1.83
C ASN A 222 18.95 17.74 2.05
N ASP A 223 19.50 18.02 3.24
CA ASP A 223 20.90 17.76 3.56
C ASP A 223 21.17 16.29 3.94
N SER A 224 20.13 15.54 4.32
CA SER A 224 20.22 14.12 4.63
C SER A 224 18.90 13.40 4.28
N PRO A 225 18.59 13.21 2.98
CA PRO A 225 17.36 12.59 2.51
C PRO A 225 17.11 11.22 3.14
N GLU A 226 18.14 10.41 3.29
CA GLU A 226 18.09 9.04 3.84
C GLU A 226 17.58 8.99 5.28
N THR A 227 17.67 10.10 6.03
CA THR A 227 17.18 10.22 7.41
C THR A 227 15.91 11.05 7.54
N ALA A 228 15.30 11.46 6.43
CA ALA A 228 14.16 12.38 6.43
C ALA A 228 12.85 11.71 6.87
N SER A 229 12.59 10.47 6.43
CA SER A 229 11.47 9.67 6.95
C SER A 229 11.86 9.05 8.28
N ARG A 230 11.31 9.59 9.37
CA ARG A 230 11.64 9.22 10.76
C ARG A 230 10.39 9.12 11.64
N PRO A 231 9.50 8.15 11.37
CA PRO A 231 8.29 7.98 12.17
C PRO A 231 8.60 7.89 13.67
N PHE A 232 7.78 8.57 14.49
CA PHE A 232 7.86 8.62 15.96
C PHE A 232 9.08 9.33 16.56
N ASP A 233 10.06 9.73 15.74
CA ASP A 233 11.19 10.57 16.18
C ASP A 233 10.71 11.99 16.49
N LYS A 234 11.31 12.63 17.51
CA LYS A 234 10.96 13.98 17.95
C LYS A 234 11.13 15.04 16.85
N ASP A 235 12.15 14.87 16.01
CA ASP A 235 12.50 15.83 14.96
C ASP A 235 11.89 15.50 13.59
N ARG A 236 10.83 14.69 13.55
CA ARG A 236 10.05 14.45 12.31
C ARG A 236 9.33 15.71 11.88
N GLU A 237 9.28 15.97 10.58
CA GLU A 237 8.77 17.24 10.03
C GLU A 237 7.86 17.08 8.81
N GLY A 238 7.51 15.86 8.43
CA GLY A 238 6.71 15.57 7.26
C GLY A 238 7.10 14.25 6.61
N PHE A 239 6.29 13.75 5.69
CA PHE A 239 6.57 12.50 5.02
C PHE A 239 7.55 12.67 3.84
N VAL A 240 8.14 11.56 3.41
CA VAL A 240 8.91 11.46 2.16
C VAL A 240 8.01 10.79 1.12
N LEU A 241 7.79 11.43 -0.02
CA LEU A 241 6.98 10.86 -1.09
C LEU A 241 7.71 9.67 -1.73
N GLY A 242 7.00 8.57 -1.92
CA GLY A 242 7.48 7.38 -2.61
C GLY A 242 6.58 6.98 -3.78
N GLU A 243 7.05 6.01 -4.56
CA GLU A 243 6.32 5.43 -5.68
C GLU A 243 6.51 3.91 -5.72
N GLY A 244 5.65 3.21 -6.46
CA GLY A 244 5.75 1.76 -6.63
C GLY A 244 4.42 1.05 -6.66
N ALA A 245 4.45 -0.26 -6.41
CA ALA A 245 3.28 -1.12 -6.37
C ALA A 245 3.46 -2.31 -5.44
N GLY A 246 2.35 -2.80 -4.89
CA GLY A 246 2.26 -4.08 -4.22
C GLY A 246 1.07 -4.86 -4.76
N ALA A 247 1.24 -6.14 -5.01
CA ALA A 247 0.22 -7.05 -5.52
C ALA A 247 0.08 -8.28 -4.63
N LEU A 248 -1.16 -8.67 -4.38
CA LEU A 248 -1.52 -9.89 -3.65
C LEU A 248 -2.53 -10.69 -4.46
N ILE A 249 -2.43 -12.00 -4.43
CA ILE A 249 -3.48 -12.89 -4.91
C ILE A 249 -4.26 -13.36 -3.68
N LEU A 250 -5.50 -12.87 -3.53
CA LEU A 250 -6.44 -13.39 -2.55
C LEU A 250 -7.25 -14.52 -3.18
N GLU A 251 -7.43 -15.59 -2.44
CA GLU A 251 -8.07 -16.79 -2.95
C GLU A 251 -8.94 -17.45 -1.88
N GLU A 252 -10.06 -18.02 -2.28
CA GLU A 252 -10.90 -18.83 -1.42
C GLU A 252 -10.11 -20.07 -0.95
N TYR A 253 -10.16 -20.35 0.33
CA TYR A 253 -9.29 -21.36 0.98
C TYR A 253 -9.43 -22.77 0.38
N GLU A 254 -10.65 -23.25 0.15
CA GLU A 254 -10.82 -24.59 -0.40
C GLU A 254 -10.44 -24.65 -1.89
N HIS A 255 -10.61 -23.57 -2.63
CA HIS A 255 -10.12 -23.41 -4.00
C HIS A 255 -8.57 -23.48 -4.03
N ALA A 256 -7.89 -22.70 -3.19
CA ALA A 256 -6.44 -22.70 -3.07
C ALA A 256 -5.89 -24.08 -2.70
N LYS A 257 -6.52 -24.73 -1.72
CA LYS A 257 -6.15 -26.06 -1.24
C LYS A 257 -6.34 -27.14 -2.30
N ALA A 258 -7.46 -27.11 -3.02
CA ALA A 258 -7.78 -28.08 -4.08
C ALA A 258 -6.74 -28.08 -5.21
N ARG A 259 -6.16 -26.93 -5.55
CA ARG A 259 -5.11 -26.82 -6.56
C ARG A 259 -3.67 -26.95 -5.99
N GLY A 260 -3.53 -27.16 -4.68
CA GLY A 260 -2.22 -27.30 -4.03
C GLY A 260 -1.42 -25.99 -3.98
N ALA A 261 -2.09 -24.83 -3.93
CA ALA A 261 -1.42 -23.54 -3.86
C ALA A 261 -0.63 -23.38 -2.57
N LYS A 262 0.50 -22.67 -2.66
CA LYS A 262 1.18 -22.14 -1.48
C LYS A 262 0.27 -21.12 -0.79
N ILE A 263 0.17 -21.21 0.52
CA ILE A 263 -0.58 -20.25 1.34
C ILE A 263 0.41 -19.49 2.22
N TYR A 264 0.46 -18.18 2.08
CA TYR A 264 1.31 -17.30 2.88
C TYR A 264 0.68 -16.94 4.22
N ALA A 265 -0.59 -16.58 4.19
CA ALA A 265 -1.38 -16.16 5.35
C ALA A 265 -2.88 -16.25 5.04
N GLU A 266 -3.71 -16.14 6.06
CA GLU A 266 -5.15 -15.94 5.93
C GLU A 266 -5.49 -14.47 6.23
N VAL A 267 -6.30 -13.83 5.39
CA VAL A 267 -6.85 -12.51 5.65
C VAL A 267 -8.13 -12.68 6.43
N ILE A 268 -8.07 -12.43 7.73
CA ILE A 268 -9.17 -12.76 8.66
C ILE A 268 -10.13 -11.61 8.93
N GLY A 269 -9.76 -10.37 8.59
CA GLY A 269 -10.64 -9.21 8.79
C GLY A 269 -10.14 -7.93 8.16
N GLY A 270 -11.03 -6.97 8.05
CA GLY A 270 -10.76 -5.61 7.61
C GLY A 270 -11.62 -4.58 8.34
N GLY A 271 -11.09 -3.38 8.51
CA GLY A 271 -11.78 -2.27 9.14
C GLY A 271 -11.74 -1.02 8.28
N MET A 272 -12.80 -0.23 8.33
CA MET A 272 -12.87 1.10 7.72
C MET A 272 -13.49 2.08 8.70
N SER A 273 -13.04 3.32 8.67
CA SER A 273 -13.58 4.43 9.46
C SER A 273 -13.30 5.77 8.80
N SER A 274 -13.81 6.83 9.36
CA SER A 274 -13.53 8.22 8.94
C SER A 274 -13.39 9.09 10.20
N ASP A 275 -12.43 10.01 10.16
CA ASP A 275 -12.25 11.00 11.25
C ASP A 275 -13.39 12.01 11.34
N ALA A 276 -14.02 12.35 10.21
CA ALA A 276 -15.04 13.41 10.11
C ALA A 276 -14.63 14.71 10.85
N HIS A 277 -13.34 15.08 10.75
CA HIS A 277 -12.73 16.16 11.52
C HIS A 277 -12.19 17.29 10.64
N HIS A 278 -11.19 16.99 9.81
CA HIS A 278 -10.50 17.99 8.96
C HIS A 278 -10.09 17.35 7.64
N ILE A 279 -9.87 18.16 6.60
CA ILE A 279 -9.55 17.67 5.25
C ILE A 279 -8.20 16.90 5.19
N THR A 280 -7.22 17.27 6.03
CA THR A 280 -5.87 16.67 6.03
C THR A 280 -5.35 16.30 7.41
N ALA A 281 -5.76 16.99 8.48
CA ALA A 281 -5.29 16.72 9.83
C ALA A 281 -6.07 15.57 10.47
N PRO A 282 -5.40 14.65 11.19
CA PRO A 282 -6.06 13.58 11.93
C PRO A 282 -6.87 14.16 13.10
N HIS A 283 -7.84 13.39 13.58
CA HIS A 283 -8.52 13.72 14.82
C HIS A 283 -7.52 13.71 15.98
N PRO A 284 -7.46 14.74 16.86
CA PRO A 284 -6.42 14.87 17.90
C PRO A 284 -6.33 13.67 18.86
N GLU A 285 -7.48 13.02 19.12
CA GLU A 285 -7.56 11.83 19.95
C GLU A 285 -7.39 10.51 19.18
N GLY A 286 -6.97 10.56 17.90
CA GLY A 286 -6.79 9.36 17.08
C GLY A 286 -8.08 8.57 16.84
N LEU A 287 -9.25 9.22 16.84
CA LEU A 287 -10.55 8.56 16.81
C LEU A 287 -10.73 7.63 15.60
N GLY A 288 -10.35 8.09 14.40
CA GLY A 288 -10.45 7.27 13.19
C GLY A 288 -9.53 6.06 13.24
N ALA A 289 -8.26 6.25 13.63
CA ALA A 289 -7.30 5.16 13.76
C ALA A 289 -7.75 4.14 14.83
N LYS A 290 -8.31 4.61 15.96
CA LYS A 290 -8.91 3.74 16.98
C LYS A 290 -10.08 2.94 16.42
N ASN A 291 -11.02 3.60 15.75
CA ASN A 291 -12.23 2.97 15.23
C ASN A 291 -11.93 1.95 14.14
N VAL A 292 -10.95 2.22 13.24
CA VAL A 292 -10.58 1.29 12.19
C VAL A 292 -9.99 0.00 12.76
N MET A 293 -9.12 0.09 13.77
CA MET A 293 -8.56 -1.07 14.45
C MET A 293 -9.64 -1.87 15.19
N LEU A 294 -10.54 -1.20 15.94
CA LEU A 294 -11.67 -1.87 16.60
C LEU A 294 -12.61 -2.56 15.60
N ASN A 295 -12.87 -1.95 14.45
CA ASN A 295 -13.69 -2.54 13.41
C ASN A 295 -13.01 -3.77 12.80
N CYS A 296 -11.69 -3.69 12.56
CA CYS A 296 -10.87 -4.79 12.06
C CYS A 296 -10.91 -5.99 13.04
N LEU A 297 -10.65 -5.77 14.31
CA LEU A 297 -10.71 -6.82 15.35
C LEU A 297 -12.09 -7.46 15.43
N ARG A 298 -13.15 -6.65 15.34
CA ARG A 298 -14.53 -7.15 15.34
C ARG A 298 -14.84 -8.01 14.12
N ASP A 299 -14.43 -7.56 12.94
CA ASP A 299 -14.65 -8.30 11.69
C ASP A 299 -13.87 -9.62 11.68
N ALA A 300 -12.65 -9.60 12.20
CA ALA A 300 -11.81 -10.79 12.35
C ALA A 300 -12.30 -11.75 13.46
N GLY A 301 -13.12 -11.27 14.39
CA GLY A 301 -13.59 -12.08 15.52
C GLY A 301 -12.50 -12.41 16.53
N ILE A 302 -11.46 -11.55 16.65
CA ILE A 302 -10.32 -11.72 17.56
C ILE A 302 -10.31 -10.65 18.64
N LYS A 303 -9.50 -10.88 19.67
CA LYS A 303 -9.30 -9.94 20.77
C LYS A 303 -8.03 -9.11 20.55
N PRO A 304 -7.92 -7.92 21.19
CA PRO A 304 -6.69 -7.14 21.15
C PRO A 304 -5.45 -7.94 21.60
N GLU A 305 -5.61 -8.84 22.57
CA GLU A 305 -4.52 -9.65 23.13
C GLU A 305 -3.96 -10.69 22.17
N ASP A 306 -4.66 -10.99 21.08
CA ASP A 306 -4.22 -11.95 20.06
C ASP A 306 -3.23 -11.34 19.06
N VAL A 307 -3.05 -10.00 19.05
CA VAL A 307 -2.23 -9.28 18.06
C VAL A 307 -0.77 -9.23 18.49
N ASP A 308 0.13 -9.68 17.62
CA ASP A 308 1.58 -9.73 17.86
C ASP A 308 2.34 -8.55 17.24
N ALA A 309 1.89 -8.05 16.09
CA ALA A 309 2.57 -6.99 15.35
C ALA A 309 1.59 -6.01 14.69
N ILE A 310 1.99 -4.75 14.60
CA ILE A 310 1.25 -3.69 13.90
C ILE A 310 2.20 -2.90 13.00
N ASN A 311 1.94 -2.91 11.69
CA ASN A 311 2.55 -1.98 10.76
C ASN A 311 1.65 -0.73 10.68
N MET A 312 2.13 0.36 11.29
CA MET A 312 1.37 1.60 11.41
C MET A 312 1.36 2.41 10.10
N HIS A 313 0.37 3.27 9.98
CA HIS A 313 0.42 4.32 8.97
C HIS A 313 1.70 5.17 9.10
N GLY A 314 2.01 5.66 10.29
CA GLY A 314 3.31 6.20 10.70
C GLY A 314 4.06 6.97 9.61
N THR A 315 3.52 8.11 9.17
CA THR A 315 4.02 8.86 8.00
C THR A 315 5.19 9.79 8.30
N SER A 316 5.69 9.82 9.54
CA SER A 316 6.70 10.81 9.95
C SER A 316 6.14 12.24 9.99
N THR A 317 4.85 12.38 10.26
CA THR A 317 4.20 13.69 10.43
C THR A 317 4.01 14.00 11.92
N PRO A 318 4.19 15.27 12.34
CA PRO A 318 4.12 15.63 13.76
C PRO A 318 2.84 15.17 14.45
N LEU A 319 1.67 15.43 13.85
CA LEU A 319 0.38 15.11 14.45
C LEU A 319 -0.09 13.67 14.20
N GLY A 320 0.21 13.12 13.02
CA GLY A 320 -0.25 11.78 12.63
C GLY A 320 0.29 10.70 13.54
N ASP A 321 1.58 10.71 13.77
CA ASP A 321 2.26 9.68 14.55
C ASP A 321 1.83 9.71 16.04
N ILE A 322 1.56 10.90 16.60
CA ILE A 322 1.03 11.04 17.96
C ILE A 322 -0.39 10.47 18.05
N ALA A 323 -1.27 10.88 17.12
CA ALA A 323 -2.66 10.45 17.13
C ALA A 323 -2.79 8.93 16.99
N GLU A 324 -1.99 8.33 16.12
CA GLU A 324 -2.00 6.88 15.90
C GLU A 324 -1.42 6.11 17.10
N SER A 325 -0.36 6.62 17.75
CA SER A 325 0.21 6.02 18.95
C SER A 325 -0.79 6.02 20.12
N LYS A 326 -1.55 7.10 20.29
CA LYS A 326 -2.66 7.18 21.25
C LYS A 326 -3.75 6.13 20.95
N ALA A 327 -4.12 6.01 19.68
CA ALA A 327 -5.13 5.05 19.26
C ALA A 327 -4.73 3.60 19.58
N ILE A 328 -3.46 3.25 19.42
CA ILE A 328 -2.94 1.92 19.82
C ILE A 328 -3.09 1.69 21.31
N LEU A 329 -2.69 2.65 22.14
CA LEU A 329 -2.87 2.53 23.60
C LEU A 329 -4.33 2.38 23.98
N ASP A 330 -5.22 3.12 23.33
CA ASP A 330 -6.67 3.07 23.59
C ASP A 330 -7.31 1.73 23.20
N VAL A 331 -6.83 1.10 22.12
CA VAL A 331 -7.36 -0.19 21.61
C VAL A 331 -6.79 -1.38 22.38
N PHE A 332 -5.47 -1.39 22.59
CA PHE A 332 -4.75 -2.54 23.11
C PHE A 332 -4.44 -2.47 24.62
N GLY A 333 -4.62 -1.29 25.25
CA GLY A 333 -4.36 -1.11 26.68
C GLY A 333 -2.96 -1.57 27.08
N ASN A 334 -2.86 -2.35 28.13
CA ASN A 334 -1.56 -2.88 28.59
C ASN A 334 -0.91 -3.86 27.59
N HIS A 335 -1.70 -4.48 26.71
CA HIS A 335 -1.15 -5.38 25.70
C HIS A 335 -0.32 -4.65 24.65
N ALA A 336 -0.57 -3.35 24.42
CA ALA A 336 0.21 -2.51 23.49
C ALA A 336 1.73 -2.61 23.74
N TYR A 337 2.16 -2.78 24.99
CA TYR A 337 3.58 -2.92 25.35
C TYR A 337 4.20 -4.28 24.97
N ASN A 338 3.35 -5.24 24.60
CA ASN A 338 3.77 -6.57 24.15
C ASN A 338 3.73 -6.72 22.63
N ILE A 339 3.28 -5.73 21.90
CA ILE A 339 3.17 -5.72 20.43
C ILE A 339 4.45 -5.15 19.83
N ASN A 340 4.96 -5.76 18.77
CA ASN A 340 5.94 -5.10 17.91
C ASN A 340 5.21 -4.15 16.96
N ILE A 341 5.53 -2.87 17.08
CA ILE A 341 4.99 -1.81 16.24
C ILE A 341 6.09 -1.36 15.30
N ASN A 342 5.79 -1.07 14.04
CA ASN A 342 6.73 -0.47 13.12
C ASN A 342 6.04 0.42 12.09
N SER A 343 6.83 1.23 11.38
CA SER A 343 6.42 1.89 10.15
C SER A 343 7.48 1.67 9.07
N THR A 344 7.12 0.87 8.07
CA THR A 344 7.98 0.61 6.91
C THR A 344 8.16 1.84 6.02
N LYS A 345 7.33 2.87 6.19
CA LYS A 345 7.49 4.16 5.51
C LYS A 345 8.78 4.89 5.88
N SER A 346 9.42 4.52 6.99
CA SER A 346 10.78 4.99 7.31
C SER A 346 11.80 4.61 6.23
N MET A 347 11.57 3.50 5.52
CA MET A 347 12.44 2.94 4.48
C MET A 347 11.93 3.23 3.07
N THR A 348 10.64 2.96 2.81
CA THR A 348 10.04 3.08 1.47
C THR A 348 9.60 4.50 1.12
N GLY A 349 9.48 5.40 2.11
CA GLY A 349 8.66 6.59 1.95
C GLY A 349 7.17 6.24 1.90
N HIS A 350 6.35 7.22 1.62
CA HIS A 350 4.90 7.06 1.54
C HIS A 350 4.46 6.89 0.09
N LEU A 351 4.06 5.67 -0.28
CA LEU A 351 3.62 5.32 -1.63
C LEU A 351 2.14 5.67 -1.91
N LEU A 352 1.53 6.54 -1.10
CA LEU A 352 0.13 6.97 -1.25
C LEU A 352 -0.81 5.77 -1.44
N GLY A 353 -1.48 5.69 -2.60
CA GLY A 353 -2.45 4.64 -2.90
C GLY A 353 -1.88 3.22 -2.92
N ALA A 354 -0.58 3.05 -3.07
CA ALA A 354 0.10 1.75 -3.01
C ALA A 354 0.56 1.35 -1.60
N ALA A 355 0.55 2.29 -0.63
CA ALA A 355 1.13 2.09 0.70
C ALA A 355 0.57 0.86 1.42
N GLY A 356 -0.75 0.74 1.54
CA GLY A 356 -1.37 -0.38 2.25
C GLY A 356 -1.05 -1.75 1.65
N ALA A 357 -0.83 -1.84 0.33
CA ALA A 357 -0.48 -3.10 -0.32
C ALA A 357 0.93 -3.57 0.06
N ILE A 358 1.93 -2.68 -0.03
CA ILE A 358 3.31 -3.06 0.36
C ILE A 358 3.43 -3.30 1.86
N GLU A 359 2.64 -2.62 2.69
CA GLU A 359 2.59 -2.80 4.14
C GLU A 359 1.89 -4.10 4.54
N ALA A 360 0.82 -4.48 3.86
CA ALA A 360 0.22 -5.80 4.01
C ALA A 360 1.21 -6.91 3.64
N ILE A 361 1.95 -6.76 2.54
CA ILE A 361 3.02 -7.69 2.13
C ILE A 361 4.11 -7.76 3.20
N ALA A 362 4.57 -6.63 3.73
CA ALA A 362 5.57 -6.60 4.81
C ALA A 362 5.08 -7.34 6.05
N SER A 363 3.81 -7.18 6.43
CA SER A 363 3.18 -7.86 7.56
C SER A 363 3.08 -9.38 7.33
N ILE A 364 2.70 -9.81 6.13
CA ILE A 364 2.66 -11.22 5.73
C ILE A 364 4.07 -11.85 5.78
N LEU A 365 5.06 -11.14 5.27
CA LEU A 365 6.45 -11.60 5.30
C LEU A 365 7.01 -11.66 6.73
N ALA A 366 6.59 -10.74 7.63
CA ALA A 366 6.94 -10.79 9.04
C ALA A 366 6.40 -12.05 9.73
N ILE A 367 5.15 -12.45 9.42
CA ILE A 367 4.55 -13.71 9.88
C ILE A 367 5.40 -14.91 9.39
N ASN A 368 5.69 -14.95 8.10
CA ASN A 368 6.37 -16.10 7.48
C ASN A 368 7.84 -16.27 7.92
N ASN A 369 8.51 -15.16 8.25
CA ASN A 369 9.94 -15.17 8.62
C ASN A 369 10.16 -15.04 10.14
N SER A 370 9.12 -14.89 10.94
CA SER A 370 9.21 -14.62 12.39
C SER A 370 10.18 -13.48 12.70
N GLU A 371 10.05 -12.38 11.96
CA GLU A 371 10.91 -11.21 12.07
C GLU A 371 10.16 -9.94 11.70
N VAL A 372 10.15 -8.96 12.60
CA VAL A 372 9.50 -7.67 12.37
C VAL A 372 10.52 -6.65 11.86
N PRO A 373 10.30 -6.06 10.66
CA PRO A 373 11.19 -5.04 10.12
C PRO A 373 11.26 -3.79 11.01
N PRO A 374 12.37 -3.03 10.98
CA PRO A 374 12.52 -1.86 11.81
C PRO A 374 11.72 -0.65 11.34
N THR A 375 11.48 0.27 12.27
CA THR A 375 11.32 1.69 12.01
C THR A 375 12.70 2.31 12.08
N ILE A 376 13.28 2.73 10.96
CA ILE A 376 14.61 3.35 10.95
C ILE A 376 14.55 4.85 11.26
N ASN A 377 15.72 5.45 11.51
CA ASN A 377 15.89 6.89 11.70
C ASN A 377 15.32 7.43 13.02
N HIS A 378 15.22 6.60 14.04
CA HIS A 378 14.92 7.08 15.37
C HIS A 378 16.24 7.51 16.08
N PHE A 379 16.29 8.77 16.47
CA PHE A 379 17.45 9.39 17.14
C PHE A 379 17.08 10.01 18.49
N THR A 380 15.86 10.53 18.62
CA THR A 380 15.41 11.26 19.79
C THR A 380 13.96 10.92 20.13
N ASP A 381 13.74 10.57 21.39
CA ASP A 381 12.39 10.29 21.91
C ASP A 381 11.51 11.55 21.88
N ASP A 382 10.24 11.38 21.49
CA ASP A 382 9.21 12.42 21.55
C ASP A 382 8.45 12.30 22.88
N ASP A 383 8.47 13.36 23.69
CA ASP A 383 7.78 13.42 24.99
C ASP A 383 6.24 13.26 24.89
N GLN A 384 5.66 13.39 23.69
CA GLN A 384 4.24 13.23 23.43
C GLN A 384 3.85 11.80 23.04
N ILE A 385 4.82 10.90 22.86
CA ILE A 385 4.63 9.49 22.51
C ILE A 385 5.13 8.64 23.68
N ASP A 386 4.38 7.59 24.04
CA ASP A 386 4.80 6.69 25.09
C ASP A 386 5.99 5.82 24.64
N ASN A 387 7.17 6.12 25.13
CA ASN A 387 8.43 5.45 24.80
C ASN A 387 8.55 4.02 25.35
N LYS A 388 7.55 3.52 26.08
CA LYS A 388 7.47 2.10 26.47
C LYS A 388 6.92 1.22 25.35
N LEU A 389 6.28 1.81 24.34
CA LEU A 389 5.84 1.09 23.15
C LEU A 389 7.07 0.59 22.36
N ASN A 390 7.01 -0.65 21.90
CA ASN A 390 8.07 -1.24 21.10
C ASN A 390 7.89 -0.90 19.62
N PHE A 391 8.37 0.27 19.20
CA PHE A 391 8.35 0.70 17.79
C PHE A 391 9.36 0.00 16.88
N THR A 392 10.02 -1.05 17.38
CA THR A 392 11.02 -1.81 16.63
C THR A 392 12.10 -0.90 16.03
N PHE A 393 12.64 0.04 16.82
CA PHE A 393 13.54 1.08 16.32
C PHE A 393 14.87 0.55 15.82
N ASN A 394 15.25 1.04 14.63
CA ASN A 394 16.56 0.97 13.97
C ASN A 394 17.09 -0.43 13.64
N LYS A 395 16.52 -1.50 14.19
CA LYS A 395 16.92 -2.90 13.91
C LYS A 395 15.70 -3.81 13.89
N ALA A 396 15.68 -4.73 12.92
CA ALA A 396 14.69 -5.80 12.86
C ALA A 396 14.74 -6.64 14.15
N GLN A 397 13.58 -7.12 14.59
CA GLN A 397 13.47 -7.94 15.80
C GLN A 397 12.91 -9.32 15.46
N LYS A 398 13.65 -10.36 15.86
CA LYS A 398 13.15 -11.74 15.80
C LYS A 398 12.00 -11.90 16.77
N ARG A 399 10.87 -12.34 16.25
CA ARG A 399 9.67 -12.59 17.02
C ARG A 399 8.75 -13.52 16.22
N GLU A 400 8.20 -14.52 16.88
CA GLU A 400 7.08 -15.26 16.34
C GLU A 400 5.85 -14.34 16.24
N VAL A 401 5.35 -14.19 15.02
CA VAL A 401 4.18 -13.38 14.69
C VAL A 401 3.11 -14.33 14.14
N ASN A 402 1.99 -14.44 14.84
CA ASN A 402 0.84 -15.23 14.38
C ASN A 402 -0.24 -14.32 13.79
N ILE A 403 -0.45 -13.14 14.38
CA ILE A 403 -1.44 -12.17 13.95
C ILE A 403 -0.79 -10.78 13.81
N ALA A 404 -0.90 -10.21 12.62
CA ALA A 404 -0.45 -8.86 12.33
C ALA A 404 -1.59 -7.99 11.81
N ILE A 405 -1.54 -6.70 12.15
CA ILE A 405 -2.41 -5.65 11.59
C ILE A 405 -1.55 -4.72 10.73
N SER A 406 -2.07 -4.36 9.55
CA SER A 406 -1.56 -3.26 8.73
C SER A 406 -2.59 -2.13 8.77
N ASN A 407 -2.20 -0.94 9.25
CA ASN A 407 -3.10 0.18 9.53
C ASN A 407 -2.87 1.35 8.57
#